data_3d578cbc4248812753b1b816fc24fa49
#
_entry.id   3d578cbc4248812753b1b816fc24fa49
#
_cell.length_a   1.000
_cell.length_b   1.000
_cell.length_c   1.000
_cell.angle_alpha   90.00
_cell.angle_beta   90.00
_cell.angle_gamma   90.00
#
_symmetry.space_group_name_H-M   'P 1'
#
loop_
_entity.id
_entity.type
_entity.pdbx_description
1 polymer ?
#
loop_
_entity_poly.entity_id
_entity_poly.type
_entity_poly.pdbx_seq_one_letter_code
_entity_poly.pdbx_strand_id
1 'polypeptide(L)'
;SGNADDVIERLDKGLLDFGLIIEPAPKQKYSYLTLPIVDTWGLITVKDHPLATKNVITAADLKEEPLFISRQAQVPSQLSDWLEASLDQFRIVGTYNLLYNASLMVEAGLGSALSIDGILETKQTNLRFIPLYPALTAKISLIWRKNTVLSTAAALFLEQIKKSIQRPE
;
A
#
# COMPACT_ATOMS: atom_id res chain seq x y z
N SER A 1 1.40 -6.50 -12.57
CA SER A 1 1.43 -6.08 -11.15
C SER A 1 1.37 -7.31 -10.27
N GLY A 2 1.98 -7.23 -9.11
CA GLY A 2 2.02 -8.28 -8.09
C GLY A 2 2.18 -7.64 -6.72
N ASN A 3 2.19 -8.46 -5.68
CA ASN A 3 2.55 -7.97 -4.35
C ASN A 3 4.07 -7.69 -4.26
N ALA A 4 4.53 -7.06 -3.19
CA ALA A 4 5.94 -6.71 -3.02
C ALA A 4 6.87 -7.94 -3.07
N ASP A 5 6.44 -9.07 -2.51
CA ASP A 5 7.23 -10.30 -2.48
C ASP A 5 7.44 -10.87 -3.88
N ASP A 6 6.39 -10.88 -4.72
CA ASP A 6 6.49 -11.31 -6.14
C ASP A 6 7.41 -10.39 -6.94
N VAL A 7 7.36 -9.08 -6.69
CA VAL A 7 8.23 -8.10 -7.36
C VAL A 7 9.69 -8.33 -6.94
N ILE A 8 9.95 -8.53 -5.65
CA ILE A 8 11.28 -8.81 -5.09
C ILE A 8 11.84 -10.10 -5.65
N GLU A 9 11.05 -11.19 -5.67
CA GLU A 9 11.49 -12.47 -6.23
C GLU A 9 11.89 -12.35 -7.70
N ARG A 10 11.10 -11.63 -8.50
CA ARG A 10 11.39 -11.40 -9.93
C ARG A 10 12.61 -10.51 -10.14
N LEU A 11 12.82 -9.50 -9.29
CA LEU A 11 14.05 -8.70 -9.29
C LEU A 11 15.28 -9.56 -9.00
N ASP A 12 15.20 -10.42 -7.97
CA ASP A 12 16.30 -11.30 -7.59
C ASP A 12 16.66 -12.29 -8.71
N LYS A 13 15.67 -12.81 -9.40
CA LYS A 13 15.83 -13.68 -10.57
C LYS A 13 16.29 -12.94 -11.84
N GLY A 14 16.37 -11.61 -11.81
CA GLY A 14 16.73 -10.82 -12.99
C GLY A 14 15.66 -10.76 -14.08
N LEU A 15 14.43 -11.07 -13.73
CA LEU A 15 13.29 -11.01 -14.64
C LEU A 15 12.69 -9.59 -14.73
N LEU A 16 13.06 -8.71 -13.80
CA LEU A 16 12.72 -7.29 -13.79
C LEU A 16 14.00 -6.48 -13.57
N ASP A 17 14.10 -5.33 -14.24
CA ASP A 17 15.14 -4.34 -13.99
C ASP A 17 14.79 -3.48 -12.77
N PHE A 18 13.50 -3.15 -12.61
CA PHE A 18 12.97 -2.29 -11.56
C PHE A 18 11.73 -2.86 -10.91
N GLY A 19 11.50 -2.47 -9.65
CA GLY A 19 10.26 -2.68 -8.93
C GLY A 19 9.82 -1.40 -8.24
N LEU A 20 8.51 -1.15 -8.21
CA LEU A 20 7.90 -0.14 -7.34
C LEU A 20 7.36 -0.84 -6.12
N ILE A 21 7.77 -0.37 -4.94
CA ILE A 21 7.31 -0.93 -3.67
C ILE A 21 6.92 0.19 -2.71
N ILE A 22 5.95 -0.12 -1.86
CA ILE A 22 5.57 0.73 -0.73
C ILE A 22 6.62 0.57 0.35
N GLU A 23 7.10 1.68 0.92
CA GLU A 23 8.08 1.63 2.01
C GLU A 23 7.45 1.08 3.31
N PRO A 24 8.27 0.42 4.14
CA PRO A 24 9.72 0.32 4.09
C PRO A 24 10.22 -0.71 3.07
N ALA A 25 11.19 -0.27 2.24
CA ALA A 25 11.89 -1.11 1.29
C ALA A 25 13.10 -1.81 1.93
N PRO A 26 13.51 -3.01 1.48
CA PRO A 26 14.74 -3.66 1.93
C PRO A 26 15.98 -2.96 1.37
N LYS A 27 16.24 -1.74 1.84
CA LYS A 27 17.28 -0.81 1.36
C LYS A 27 18.70 -1.35 1.45
N GLN A 28 18.93 -2.33 2.31
CA GLN A 28 20.25 -2.97 2.42
C GLN A 28 20.58 -3.82 1.18
N LYS A 29 19.59 -4.48 0.59
CA LYS A 29 19.73 -5.42 -0.52
C LYS A 29 19.65 -4.75 -1.89
N TYR A 30 18.89 -3.65 -2.01
CA TYR A 30 18.62 -2.97 -3.29
C TYR A 30 19.15 -1.53 -3.29
N SER A 31 19.51 -1.05 -4.47
CA SER A 31 19.54 0.39 -4.74
C SER A 31 18.12 0.89 -4.83
N TYR A 32 17.84 2.14 -4.42
CA TYR A 32 16.51 2.67 -4.39
C TYR A 32 16.48 4.16 -4.71
N LEU A 33 15.34 4.62 -5.17
CA LEU A 33 14.99 6.02 -5.37
C LEU A 33 13.59 6.24 -4.82
N THR A 34 13.47 6.97 -3.71
CA THR A 34 12.17 7.35 -3.16
C THR A 34 11.53 8.38 -4.07
N LEU A 35 10.29 8.11 -4.49
CA LEU A 35 9.53 9.01 -5.35
C LEU A 35 8.91 10.14 -4.52
N PRO A 36 8.70 11.34 -5.08
CA PRO A 36 8.04 12.47 -4.40
C PRO A 36 6.51 12.29 -4.37
N ILE A 37 6.08 11.07 -4.09
CA ILE A 37 4.66 10.67 -4.00
C ILE A 37 4.46 10.10 -2.61
N VAL A 38 3.40 10.55 -1.95
CA VAL A 38 3.01 10.07 -0.63
C VAL A 38 1.57 9.62 -0.71
N ASP A 39 1.35 8.34 -0.52
CA ASP A 39 0.02 7.76 -0.44
C ASP A 39 -0.50 7.81 1.00
N THR A 40 -1.80 7.87 1.16
CA THR A 40 -2.48 7.92 2.46
C THR A 40 -3.17 6.59 2.72
N TRP A 41 -3.03 6.07 3.93
CA TRP A 41 -3.81 4.93 4.39
C TRP A 41 -5.22 5.33 4.74
N GLY A 42 -6.16 4.44 4.48
CA GLY A 42 -7.58 4.61 4.78
C GLY A 42 -8.33 3.30 4.89
N LEU A 43 -9.60 3.43 5.22
CA LEU A 43 -10.58 2.36 5.25
C LEU A 43 -11.38 2.36 3.95
N ILE A 44 -11.51 1.21 3.33
CA ILE A 44 -12.44 0.96 2.23
C ILE A 44 -13.62 0.20 2.79
N THR A 45 -14.81 0.75 2.64
CA THR A 45 -16.08 0.16 3.07
C THR A 45 -17.18 0.45 2.05
N VAL A 46 -18.34 -0.18 2.17
CA VAL A 46 -19.50 0.12 1.32
C VAL A 46 -20.10 1.49 1.65
N LYS A 47 -20.68 2.16 0.66
CA LYS A 47 -21.20 3.54 0.81
C LYS A 47 -22.34 3.69 1.83
N ASP A 48 -23.09 2.63 2.07
CA ASP A 48 -24.18 2.59 3.06
C ASP A 48 -23.73 2.15 4.46
N HIS A 49 -22.44 1.85 4.67
CA HIS A 49 -21.87 1.51 5.97
C HIS A 49 -21.88 2.73 6.91
N PRO A 50 -22.17 2.56 8.22
CA PRO A 50 -22.16 3.69 9.17
C PRO A 50 -20.87 4.50 9.17
N LEU A 51 -19.69 3.83 9.05
CA LEU A 51 -18.40 4.50 8.97
C LEU A 51 -18.24 5.33 7.68
N ALA A 52 -18.97 5.02 6.63
CA ALA A 52 -18.92 5.78 5.38
C ALA A 52 -19.46 7.21 5.51
N THR A 53 -20.17 7.55 6.58
CA THR A 53 -20.61 8.93 6.84
C THR A 53 -19.49 9.82 7.39
N LYS A 54 -18.39 9.22 7.87
CA LYS A 54 -17.25 9.95 8.45
C LYS A 54 -16.32 10.52 7.36
N ASN A 55 -15.62 11.58 7.71
CA ASN A 55 -14.58 12.16 6.86
C ASN A 55 -13.20 11.57 7.15
N VAL A 56 -13.01 11.02 8.34
CA VAL A 56 -11.77 10.35 8.77
C VAL A 56 -12.12 9.16 9.66
N ILE A 57 -11.24 8.18 9.72
CA ILE A 57 -11.33 7.00 10.58
C ILE A 57 -10.25 7.06 11.65
N THR A 58 -10.62 6.85 12.89
CA THR A 58 -9.71 6.73 14.03
C THR A 58 -9.54 5.27 14.47
N ALA A 59 -8.52 4.98 15.28
CA ALA A 59 -8.33 3.64 15.83
C ALA A 59 -9.54 3.14 16.64
N ALA A 60 -10.24 4.05 17.33
CA ALA A 60 -11.44 3.71 18.10
C ALA A 60 -12.60 3.22 17.20
N ASP A 61 -12.70 3.71 15.98
CA ASP A 61 -13.73 3.30 15.02
C ASP A 61 -13.52 1.88 14.50
N LEU A 62 -12.31 1.36 14.60
CA LEU A 62 -11.91 0.07 14.05
C LEU A 62 -12.02 -1.11 15.05
N LYS A 63 -12.25 -0.84 16.35
CA LYS A 63 -12.21 -1.87 17.39
C LYS A 63 -13.15 -3.05 17.12
N GLU A 64 -14.40 -2.77 16.76
CA GLU A 64 -15.43 -3.79 16.53
C GLU A 64 -15.64 -4.07 15.03
N GLU A 65 -14.98 -3.31 14.17
CA GLU A 65 -15.12 -3.45 12.72
C GLU A 65 -14.42 -4.71 12.22
N PRO A 66 -15.09 -5.58 11.44
CA PRO A 66 -14.43 -6.70 10.78
C PRO A 66 -13.46 -6.19 9.72
N LEU A 67 -12.17 -6.44 9.89
CA LEU A 67 -11.12 -5.85 9.06
C LEU A 67 -10.41 -6.89 8.19
N PHE A 68 -10.22 -6.54 6.92
CA PHE A 68 -9.26 -7.15 6.03
C PHE A 68 -8.00 -6.31 5.97
N ILE A 69 -6.83 -6.92 6.17
CA ILE A 69 -5.54 -6.26 6.11
C ILE A 69 -4.62 -6.90 5.06
N SER A 70 -3.68 -6.12 4.53
CA SER A 70 -2.67 -6.67 3.64
C SER A 70 -1.74 -7.62 4.40
N ARG A 71 -1.45 -8.79 3.80
CA ARG A 71 -0.49 -9.76 4.36
C ARG A 71 0.97 -9.44 4.06
N GLN A 72 1.28 -8.33 3.39
CA GLN A 72 2.67 -7.92 3.17
C GLN A 72 3.37 -7.75 4.52
N ALA A 73 4.57 -8.31 4.66
CA ALA A 73 5.25 -8.54 5.94
C ALA A 73 5.39 -7.31 6.86
N GLN A 74 5.34 -6.11 6.30
CA GLN A 74 5.56 -4.87 7.06
C GLN A 74 4.27 -4.11 7.40
N VAL A 75 3.16 -4.44 6.75
CA VAL A 75 1.88 -3.77 6.99
C VAL A 75 1.35 -4.01 8.41
N PRO A 76 1.41 -5.24 8.98
CA PRO A 76 0.96 -5.45 10.34
C PRO A 76 1.68 -4.59 11.39
N SER A 77 3.00 -4.38 11.26
CA SER A 77 3.74 -3.53 12.22
C SER A 77 3.38 -2.06 12.08
N GLN A 78 3.27 -1.54 10.84
CA GLN A 78 2.84 -0.16 10.62
C GLN A 78 1.44 0.13 11.16
N LEU A 79 0.52 -0.83 10.99
CA LEU A 79 -0.83 -0.71 11.53
C LEU A 79 -0.83 -0.79 13.06
N SER A 80 -0.06 -1.70 13.66
CA SER A 80 0.06 -1.79 15.12
C SER A 80 0.63 -0.51 15.72
N ASP A 81 1.66 0.07 15.09
CA ASP A 81 2.25 1.33 15.54
C ASP A 81 1.24 2.48 15.46
N TRP A 82 0.46 2.55 14.38
CA TRP A 82 -0.57 3.58 14.21
C TRP A 82 -1.74 3.39 15.17
N LEU A 83 -2.15 2.14 15.41
CA LEU A 83 -3.23 1.79 16.34
C LEU A 83 -2.82 1.99 17.81
N GLU A 84 -1.50 2.15 18.08
CA GLU A 84 -0.92 2.11 19.42
C GLU A 84 -1.34 0.87 20.22
N ALA A 85 -1.59 -0.24 19.50
CA ALA A 85 -2.09 -1.49 20.06
C ALA A 85 -1.73 -2.68 19.18
N SER A 86 -1.73 -3.88 19.78
CA SER A 86 -1.55 -5.13 19.03
C SER A 86 -2.77 -5.41 18.17
N LEU A 87 -2.55 -5.97 16.96
CA LEU A 87 -3.61 -6.30 16.01
C LEU A 87 -4.59 -7.36 16.53
N ASP A 88 -4.21 -8.16 17.53
CA ASP A 88 -5.10 -9.14 18.17
C ASP A 88 -6.23 -8.50 19.00
N GLN A 89 -6.12 -7.20 19.29
CA GLN A 89 -7.18 -6.42 19.91
C GLN A 89 -8.25 -5.93 18.91
N PHE A 90 -8.04 -6.19 17.61
CA PHE A 90 -8.94 -5.80 16.54
C PHE A 90 -9.52 -7.03 15.86
N ARG A 91 -10.69 -6.90 15.32
CA ARG A 91 -11.39 -7.98 14.65
C ARG A 91 -10.86 -8.20 13.22
N ILE A 92 -9.66 -8.78 13.11
CA ILE A 92 -9.09 -9.13 11.80
C ILE A 92 -9.77 -10.41 11.31
N VAL A 93 -10.60 -10.30 10.28
CA VAL A 93 -11.38 -11.42 9.71
C VAL A 93 -10.70 -12.07 8.51
N GLY A 94 -9.67 -11.42 7.96
CA GLY A 94 -8.89 -11.99 6.87
C GLY A 94 -7.72 -11.13 6.43
N THR A 95 -6.88 -11.73 5.61
CA THR A 95 -5.75 -11.03 4.98
C THR A 95 -5.84 -11.15 3.47
N TYR A 96 -5.31 -10.16 2.77
CA TYR A 96 -5.27 -10.14 1.31
C TYR A 96 -3.86 -9.84 0.78
N ASN A 97 -3.56 -10.30 -0.42
CA ASN A 97 -2.37 -9.92 -1.18
C ASN A 97 -2.70 -8.89 -2.29
N LEU A 98 -3.88 -8.95 -2.86
CA LEU A 98 -4.37 -8.00 -3.86
C LEU A 98 -5.66 -7.36 -3.35
N LEU A 99 -5.68 -6.02 -3.30
CA LEU A 99 -6.83 -5.26 -2.79
C LEU A 99 -8.12 -5.53 -3.57
N TYR A 100 -8.03 -5.82 -4.87
CA TYR A 100 -9.21 -6.18 -5.67
C TYR A 100 -9.98 -7.37 -5.06
N ASN A 101 -9.27 -8.40 -4.58
CA ASN A 101 -9.93 -9.55 -3.95
C ASN A 101 -10.63 -9.15 -2.64
N ALA A 102 -10.00 -8.29 -1.83
CA ALA A 102 -10.60 -7.78 -0.61
C ALA A 102 -11.83 -6.90 -0.92
N SER A 103 -11.80 -6.11 -1.99
CA SER A 103 -12.92 -5.25 -2.35
C SER A 103 -14.20 -6.02 -2.65
N LEU A 104 -14.09 -7.20 -3.27
CA LEU A 104 -15.25 -8.08 -3.50
C LEU A 104 -15.86 -8.59 -2.17
N MET A 105 -15.02 -8.87 -1.17
CA MET A 105 -15.50 -9.25 0.16
C MET A 105 -16.16 -8.08 0.89
N VAL A 106 -15.61 -6.87 0.74
CA VAL A 106 -16.21 -5.64 1.28
C VAL A 106 -17.57 -5.38 0.64
N GLU A 107 -17.67 -5.50 -0.69
CA GLU A 107 -18.94 -5.34 -1.41
C GLU A 107 -19.98 -6.38 -1.02
N ALA A 108 -19.54 -7.59 -0.62
CA ALA A 108 -20.39 -8.64 -0.08
C ALA A 108 -20.79 -8.41 1.41
N GLY A 109 -20.36 -7.31 2.03
CA GLY A 109 -20.71 -6.97 3.41
C GLY A 109 -19.97 -7.80 4.48
N LEU A 110 -18.83 -8.42 4.14
CA LEU A 110 -18.08 -9.27 5.07
C LEU A 110 -17.15 -8.47 6.01
N GLY A 111 -17.02 -7.17 5.79
CA GLY A 111 -16.19 -6.26 6.58
C GLY A 111 -15.63 -5.14 5.74
N SER A 112 -14.66 -4.42 6.28
CA SER A 112 -13.96 -3.31 5.62
C SER A 112 -12.50 -3.62 5.41
N ALA A 113 -11.82 -2.96 4.46
CA ALA A 113 -10.40 -3.22 4.15
C ALA A 113 -9.54 -1.98 4.47
N LEU A 114 -8.44 -2.19 5.21
CA LEU A 114 -7.41 -1.17 5.38
C LEU A 114 -6.43 -1.20 4.20
N SER A 115 -6.29 -0.10 3.49
CA SER A 115 -5.45 0.03 2.30
C SER A 115 -4.94 1.46 2.10
N ILE A 116 -4.03 1.64 1.15
CA ILE A 116 -3.64 2.96 0.67
C ILE A 116 -4.62 3.44 -0.42
N ASP A 117 -4.77 4.76 -0.53
CA ASP A 117 -5.58 5.41 -1.56
C ASP A 117 -5.05 5.13 -2.98
N GLY A 118 -5.91 5.30 -3.97
CA GLY A 118 -5.51 5.23 -5.39
C GLY A 118 -5.27 3.85 -5.98
N ILE A 119 -5.24 2.77 -5.18
CA ILE A 119 -5.10 1.39 -5.73
C ILE A 119 -6.40 0.92 -6.39
N LEU A 120 -7.53 1.30 -5.82
CA LEU A 120 -8.86 0.91 -6.28
C LEU A 120 -9.66 2.13 -6.67
N GLU A 121 -10.25 2.10 -7.89
CA GLU A 121 -11.20 3.13 -8.29
C GLU A 121 -12.53 2.95 -7.55
N THR A 122 -12.82 3.87 -6.63
CA THR A 122 -14.03 3.79 -5.78
C THR A 122 -15.19 4.66 -6.27
N LYS A 123 -14.93 5.63 -7.20
CA LYS A 123 -15.96 6.60 -7.62
C LYS A 123 -17.16 5.96 -8.31
N GLN A 124 -16.91 4.91 -9.12
CA GLN A 124 -17.93 4.22 -9.91
C GLN A 124 -18.39 2.90 -9.28
N THR A 125 -17.99 2.61 -8.04
CA THR A 125 -18.36 1.41 -7.29
C THR A 125 -19.26 1.75 -6.12
N ASN A 126 -19.77 0.74 -5.41
CA ASN A 126 -20.47 0.91 -4.15
C ASN A 126 -19.52 1.09 -2.95
N LEU A 127 -18.24 1.35 -3.22
CA LEU A 127 -17.21 1.50 -2.19
C LEU A 127 -16.88 2.97 -1.93
N ARG A 128 -16.41 3.26 -0.72
CA ARG A 128 -15.86 4.54 -0.30
C ARG A 128 -14.53 4.33 0.39
N PHE A 129 -13.55 5.14 0.02
CA PHE A 129 -12.30 5.30 0.75
C PHE A 129 -12.43 6.44 1.77
N ILE A 130 -11.96 6.21 3.01
CA ILE A 130 -11.99 7.20 4.09
C ILE A 130 -10.60 7.20 4.74
N PRO A 131 -9.88 8.34 4.74
CA PRO A 131 -8.52 8.41 5.26
C PRO A 131 -8.46 8.16 6.78
N LEU A 132 -7.35 7.61 7.26
CA LEU A 132 -7.06 7.44 8.67
C LEU A 132 -6.70 8.77 9.35
N TYR A 133 -7.04 8.89 10.64
CA TYR A 133 -6.62 10.01 11.48
C TYR A 133 -6.14 9.50 12.85
N PRO A 134 -4.95 9.88 13.33
CA PRO A 134 -3.93 10.69 12.64
C PRO A 134 -3.53 10.10 11.29
N ALA A 135 -3.10 10.95 10.34
CA ALA A 135 -2.76 10.48 9.01
C ALA A 135 -1.60 9.47 9.03
N LEU A 136 -1.87 8.27 8.53
CA LEU A 136 -0.84 7.29 8.24
C LEU A 136 -0.51 7.37 6.75
N THR A 137 0.76 7.64 6.45
CA THR A 137 1.22 7.81 5.06
C THR A 137 2.18 6.70 4.65
N ALA A 138 2.23 6.42 3.36
CA ALA A 138 3.16 5.49 2.75
C ALA A 138 3.95 6.18 1.64
N LYS A 139 5.27 6.01 1.64
CA LYS A 139 6.14 6.45 0.54
C LYS A 139 6.32 5.31 -0.45
N ILE A 140 6.56 5.65 -1.70
CA ILE A 140 6.86 4.69 -2.77
C ILE A 140 8.32 4.82 -3.16
N SER A 141 9.00 3.69 -3.29
CA SER A 141 10.36 3.62 -3.80
C SER A 141 10.46 2.77 -5.06
N LEU A 142 11.17 3.30 -6.05
CA LEU A 142 11.70 2.52 -7.16
C LEU A 142 12.95 1.79 -6.67
N ILE A 143 12.99 0.48 -6.78
CA ILE A 143 14.11 -0.36 -6.37
C ILE A 143 14.69 -1.13 -7.55
N TRP A 144 15.99 -1.43 -7.50
CA TRP A 144 16.70 -2.29 -8.45
C TRP A 144 17.87 -2.99 -7.77
N ARG A 145 18.35 -4.07 -8.35
CA ARG A 145 19.47 -4.85 -7.77
C ARG A 145 20.73 -3.99 -7.64
N LYS A 146 21.41 -4.07 -6.49
CA LYS A 146 22.74 -3.51 -6.31
C LYS A 146 23.74 -4.25 -7.21
N ASN A 147 24.77 -3.54 -7.63
CA ASN A 147 25.92 -4.11 -8.37
C ASN A 147 25.53 -4.87 -9.67
N THR A 148 24.38 -4.51 -10.27
CA THR A 148 23.96 -5.03 -11.57
C THR A 148 24.17 -3.97 -12.64
N VAL A 149 24.75 -4.36 -13.76
CA VAL A 149 24.82 -3.49 -14.94
C VAL A 149 23.43 -3.44 -15.56
N LEU A 150 22.83 -2.27 -15.52
CA LEU A 150 21.53 -2.03 -16.18
C LEU A 150 21.71 -2.06 -17.70
N SER A 151 20.72 -2.53 -18.43
CA SER A 151 20.66 -2.36 -19.87
C SER A 151 20.65 -0.85 -20.24
N THR A 152 21.03 -0.51 -21.45
CA THR A 152 21.01 0.90 -21.92
C THR A 152 19.63 1.53 -21.73
N ALA A 153 18.57 0.79 -22.05
CA ALA A 153 17.20 1.27 -21.88
C ALA A 153 16.83 1.49 -20.41
N ALA A 154 17.20 0.57 -19.52
CA ALA A 154 16.96 0.69 -18.09
C ALA A 154 17.75 1.86 -17.48
N ALA A 155 18.99 2.06 -17.89
CA ALA A 155 19.83 3.18 -17.43
C ALA A 155 19.23 4.53 -17.86
N LEU A 156 18.79 4.67 -19.10
CA LEU A 156 18.12 5.88 -19.61
C LEU A 156 16.81 6.15 -18.89
N PHE A 157 16.00 5.11 -18.64
CA PHE A 157 14.76 5.22 -17.87
C PHE A 157 15.02 5.76 -16.46
N LEU A 158 16.00 5.21 -15.76
CA LEU A 158 16.36 5.65 -14.41
C LEU A 158 16.86 7.09 -14.41
N GLU A 159 17.68 7.48 -15.39
CA GLU A 159 18.16 8.85 -15.55
C GLU A 159 17.01 9.82 -15.78
N GLN A 160 16.06 9.45 -16.64
CA GLN A 160 14.89 10.27 -16.92
C GLN A 160 14.00 10.48 -15.70
N ILE A 161 13.76 9.42 -14.91
CA ILE A 161 13.01 9.54 -13.65
C ILE A 161 13.74 10.47 -12.68
N LYS A 162 15.06 10.32 -12.51
CA LYS A 162 15.85 11.21 -11.63
C LYS A 162 15.72 12.67 -12.04
N LYS A 163 15.80 12.95 -13.35
CA LYS A 163 15.64 14.31 -13.89
C LYS A 163 14.24 14.87 -13.64
N SER A 164 13.21 14.05 -13.78
CA SER A 164 11.82 14.46 -13.54
C SER A 164 11.56 14.80 -12.06
N ILE A 165 12.17 14.06 -11.14
CA ILE A 165 12.04 14.31 -9.69
C ILE A 165 12.80 15.57 -9.25
N GLN A 166 13.90 15.91 -9.92
CA GLN A 166 14.75 17.06 -9.59
C GLN A 166 14.26 18.40 -10.19
N ARG A 167 13.24 18.38 -11.07
CA ARG A 167 12.62 19.60 -11.57
C ARG A 167 11.51 20.01 -10.60
N PRO A 168 11.70 21.08 -9.79
CA PRO A 168 10.57 21.73 -9.12
C PRO A 168 9.65 22.31 -10.20
N GLU A 169 8.36 22.13 -10.03
CA GLU A 169 7.36 22.91 -10.79
C GLU A 169 7.47 24.39 -10.50
#